data_f34c8aa495dbf974bf479f76e58dbe93
#
_entry.id   f34c8aa495dbf974bf479f76e58dbe93
#
_cell.length_a   1.000
_cell.length_b   1.000
_cell.length_c   1.000
_cell.angle_alpha   90.00
_cell.angle_beta   90.00
_cell.angle_gamma   90.00
#
_symmetry.space_group_name_H-M   'P 1'
#
loop_
_entity.id
_entity.type
_entity.pdbx_description
1 polymer ?
#
loop_
_entity_poly.entity_id
_entity_poly.type
_entity_poly.pdbx_seq_one_letter_code
_entity_poly.pdbx_strand_id
1 'polypeptide(L)' 'MAKFVFNLVYRDKDGEFVDDENVWVNASNKLEALSRVKEEYPRASSYTLIRSE' A
#
# COMPACT_ATOMS: atom_id res chain seq x y z
N MET A 1 -5.10 -9.53 -15.20
CA MET A 1 -4.61 -8.55 -14.22
C MET A 1 -3.71 -9.24 -13.22
N ALA A 2 -2.72 -8.53 -12.75
CA ALA A 2 -1.79 -9.06 -11.77
C ALA A 2 -2.21 -8.66 -10.36
N LYS A 3 -1.75 -9.43 -9.39
CA LYS A 3 -1.98 -9.13 -7.98
C LYS A 3 -0.70 -8.48 -7.44
N PHE A 4 -0.84 -7.32 -6.84
CA PHE A 4 0.27 -6.57 -6.27
C PHE A 4 0.11 -6.49 -4.76
N VAL A 5 1.14 -6.88 -4.03
CA VAL A 5 1.12 -6.91 -2.57
C VAL A 5 1.95 -5.74 -2.04
N PHE A 6 1.35 -4.97 -1.14
CA PHE A 6 1.99 -3.80 -0.56
C PHE A 6 2.08 -3.93 0.95
N ASN A 7 3.14 -3.35 1.50
CA ASN A 7 3.23 -3.14 2.94
C ASN A 7 2.87 -1.67 3.19
N LEU A 8 1.90 -1.45 4.06
CA LEU A 8 1.46 -0.11 4.44
C LEU A 8 1.94 0.17 5.85
N VAL A 9 2.54 1.34 6.04
CA VAL A 9 3.01 1.77 7.36
C VAL A 9 2.17 2.97 7.79
N TYR A 10 1.72 2.93 9.03
CA TYR A 10 0.93 3.99 9.64
C TYR A 10 1.75 4.68 10.72
N ARG A 11 1.83 6.01 10.64
CA ARG A 11 2.56 6.80 11.61
C ARG A 11 1.62 7.85 12.19
N ASP A 12 1.92 8.32 13.41
CA ASP A 12 1.12 9.36 14.02
C ASP A 12 1.61 10.74 13.53
N LYS A 13 1.02 11.80 14.08
CA LYS A 13 1.34 13.17 13.68
C LYS A 13 2.78 13.57 13.96
N ASP A 14 3.43 12.86 14.89
CA ASP A 14 4.81 13.13 15.25
C ASP A 14 5.80 12.29 14.44
N GLY A 15 5.29 11.48 13.51
CA GLY A 15 6.13 10.62 12.68
C GLY A 15 6.49 9.29 13.32
N GLU A 16 5.91 8.98 14.47
CA GLU A 16 6.19 7.75 15.18
C GLU A 16 5.41 6.59 14.59
N PHE A 17 6.04 5.43 14.52
CA PHE A 17 5.40 4.21 14.02
C PHE A 17 4.22 3.84 14.92
N VAL A 18 3.07 3.55 14.28
CA VAL A 18 1.88 3.10 14.98
C VAL A 18 1.59 1.65 14.64
N ASP A 19 1.54 1.31 13.35
CA ASP A 19 1.19 -0.03 12.91
C ASP A 19 1.58 -0.21 11.45
N ASP A 20 1.54 -1.46 10.99
CA ASP A 20 1.73 -1.76 9.58
C ASP A 20 0.85 -2.95 9.21
N GLU A 21 0.61 -3.12 7.92
CA GLU A 21 -0.17 -4.25 7.42
C GLU A 21 0.20 -4.53 5.97
N ASN A 22 -0.04 -5.77 5.56
CA ASN A 22 0.14 -6.17 4.17
C ASN A 22 -1.23 -6.27 3.52
N VAL A 23 -1.37 -5.64 2.36
CA VAL A 23 -2.61 -5.65 1.60
C VAL A 23 -2.29 -6.00 0.15
N TRP A 24 -3.31 -6.34 -0.63
CA TRP A 24 -3.11 -6.62 -2.04
C TRP A 24 -4.22 -5.98 -2.87
N VAL A 25 -3.89 -5.66 -4.12
CA VAL A 25 -4.85 -5.16 -5.09
C VAL A 25 -4.57 -5.81 -6.43
N ASN A 26 -5.62 -5.93 -7.25
CA ASN A 26 -5.49 -6.35 -8.64
C ASN A 26 -5.35 -5.13 -9.52
N ALA A 27 -4.44 -5.17 -10.49
CA ALA A 27 -4.23 -4.06 -11.40
C ALA A 27 -3.53 -4.54 -12.65
N SER A 28 -3.54 -3.72 -13.69
CA SER A 28 -2.90 -4.03 -14.96
C SER A 28 -1.38 -3.81 -14.91
N ASN A 29 -0.94 -2.90 -14.04
CA ASN A 29 0.48 -2.58 -13.90
C ASN A 29 0.73 -1.96 -12.53
N LYS A 30 2.01 -1.77 -12.22
CA LYS A 30 2.43 -1.25 -10.92
C LYS A 30 1.87 0.13 -10.61
N LEU A 31 1.86 1.01 -11.60
CA LEU A 31 1.39 2.38 -11.40
C LEU A 31 -0.10 2.41 -11.06
N GLU A 32 -0.88 1.60 -11.76
CA GLU A 32 -2.31 1.47 -11.47
C GLU A 32 -2.52 0.88 -10.08
N ALA A 33 -1.71 -0.12 -9.71
CA ALA A 33 -1.80 -0.75 -8.41
C ALA A 33 -1.55 0.26 -7.29
N LEU A 34 -0.55 1.11 -7.45
CA LEU A 34 -0.24 2.14 -6.46
C LEU A 34 -1.40 3.12 -6.30
N SER A 35 -2.00 3.52 -7.41
CA SER A 35 -3.16 4.41 -7.39
C SER A 35 -4.32 3.77 -6.65
N ARG A 36 -4.59 2.48 -6.93
CA ARG A 36 -5.69 1.77 -6.28
C ARG A 36 -5.48 1.60 -4.78
N VAL A 37 -4.27 1.24 -4.37
CA VAL A 37 -4.02 1.01 -2.94
C VAL A 37 -4.12 2.33 -2.16
N LYS A 38 -3.73 3.44 -2.76
CA LYS A 38 -3.87 4.74 -2.12
C LYS A 38 -5.32 5.15 -1.96
N GLU A 39 -6.17 4.77 -2.92
CA GLU A 39 -7.60 5.07 -2.83
C GLU A 39 -8.28 4.23 -1.75
N GLU A 40 -7.89 2.95 -1.63
CA GLU A 40 -8.51 2.05 -0.66
C GLU A 40 -8.00 2.27 0.76
N TYR A 41 -6.75 2.73 0.90
CA TYR A 41 -6.12 2.91 2.21
C TYR A 41 -5.49 4.31 2.29
N PRO A 42 -6.33 5.37 2.28
CA PRO A 42 -5.81 6.73 2.21
C PRO A 42 -5.08 7.21 3.46
N ARG A 43 -5.20 6.48 4.57
CA ARG A 43 -4.60 6.89 5.84
C ARG A 43 -3.18 6.40 6.06
N ALA A 44 -2.69 5.53 5.21
CA ALA A 44 -1.34 5.02 5.35
C ALA A 44 -0.32 6.13 5.10
N SER A 45 0.77 6.09 5.83
CA SER A 45 1.86 7.05 5.68
C SER A 45 2.80 6.69 4.56
N SER A 46 2.96 5.39 4.31
CA SER A 46 3.80 4.93 3.19
C SER A 46 3.26 3.64 2.61
N TYR A 47 3.59 3.42 1.34
CA TYR A 47 3.14 2.27 0.56
C TYR A 47 4.37 1.68 -0.12
N THR A 48 4.72 0.45 0.22
CA THR A 48 5.89 -0.22 -0.34
C THR A 48 5.45 -1.48 -1.07
N LEU A 49 5.78 -1.58 -2.35
CA LEU A 49 5.47 -2.78 -3.12
C LEU A 49 6.41 -3.90 -2.66
N ILE A 50 5.82 -5.01 -2.21
CA ILE A 50 6.57 -6.17 -1.76
C ILE A 50 6.82 -7.12 -2.93
N ARG A 51 5.76 -7.44 -3.68
CA ARG A 51 5.85 -8.36 -4.80
C ARG A 51 4.62 -8.26 -5.68
N SER A 52 4.72 -8.81 -6.88
CA SER A 52 3.57 -8.98 -7.76
C SER A 52 3.42 -10.48 -8.06
N GLU A 53 2.16 -10.91 -8.20
CA GLU A 53 1.85 -12.33 -8.46
C GLU A 53 0.98 -12.50 -9.69
#